data_5e1d4736fedc91cd407f43abde98aa5b
#
_entry.id   5e1d4736fedc91cd407f43abde98aa5b
#
_cell.length_a   1.000
_cell.length_b   1.000
_cell.length_c   1.000
_cell.angle_alpha   90.00
_cell.angle_beta   90.00
_cell.angle_gamma   90.00
#
_symmetry.space_group_name_H-M   'P 1'
#
loop_
_entity.id
_entity.type
_entity.pdbx_description
1 polymer ?
#
loop_
_entity_poly.entity_id
_entity_poly.type
_entity_poly.pdbx_seq_one_letter_code
_entity_poly.pdbx_strand_id
1 'polypeptide(L)'
;SSIVAIEGAALAAKGPRITSLRLSPDHLVEGSPVTAVGTLSREVDADEVIIQEWRAEHWWTVRRAPVYGRAFQTTFTPKETGSGVIRALIPGLNGRGQWIAVLTVFRETEATWYGPGFYGQSTACGQTYDDQILGVAHRSLPCGTNVTFFFNGVVLTVPVIDRGPYSTADWDLSAETARRLGFSGRQKVGVLIAVEPGE
;
A
#
# COMPACT_ATOMS: atom_id res chain seq x y z
N SER A 1 -3.38 -15.94 -6.67
CA SER A 1 -4.56 -15.27 -6.11
C SER A 1 -4.76 -13.97 -6.83
N SER A 2 -5.91 -13.88 -7.50
CA SER A 2 -6.26 -12.84 -8.46
C SER A 2 -6.49 -11.52 -7.73
N ILE A 3 -5.72 -10.51 -8.06
CA ILE A 3 -6.08 -9.12 -7.82
C ILE A 3 -7.27 -8.86 -8.75
N VAL A 4 -8.46 -8.78 -8.17
CA VAL A 4 -9.62 -8.27 -8.88
C VAL A 4 -9.34 -6.79 -9.13
N ALA A 5 -8.93 -6.46 -10.34
CA ALA A 5 -9.02 -5.11 -10.84
C ALA A 5 -10.51 -4.74 -10.79
N ILE A 6 -10.89 -3.95 -9.81
CA ILE A 6 -12.18 -3.25 -9.84
C ILE A 6 -11.98 -2.11 -10.85
N GLU A 7 -11.95 -2.46 -12.14
CA GLU A 7 -12.32 -1.51 -13.16
C GLU A 7 -13.78 -1.17 -12.89
N GLY A 8 -14.00 0.01 -12.34
CA GLY A 8 -15.33 0.58 -12.17
C GLY A 8 -15.95 0.70 -13.55
N ALA A 9 -16.73 -0.30 -13.96
CA ALA A 9 -17.61 -0.20 -15.09
C ALA A 9 -18.56 0.98 -14.82
N ALA A 10 -18.20 2.15 -15.32
CA ALA A 10 -19.07 3.28 -15.39
C ALA A 10 -20.24 2.89 -16.29
N LEU A 11 -21.34 2.43 -15.69
CA LEU A 11 -22.64 2.57 -16.37
C LEU A 11 -22.70 4.02 -16.83
N ALA A 12 -22.94 4.24 -18.12
CA ALA A 12 -23.03 5.55 -18.75
C ALA A 12 -24.23 6.34 -18.18
N ALA A 13 -24.12 6.74 -16.92
CA ALA A 13 -25.07 7.62 -16.29
C ALA A 13 -24.87 9.02 -16.89
N LYS A 14 -25.88 9.51 -17.58
CA LYS A 14 -25.96 10.92 -17.98
C LYS A 14 -26.06 11.74 -16.70
N GLY A 15 -25.15 12.72 -16.53
CA GLY A 15 -25.18 13.64 -15.39
C GLY A 15 -23.80 13.98 -14.85
N PRO A 16 -23.73 14.90 -13.87
CA PRO A 16 -22.50 15.35 -13.26
C PRO A 16 -21.78 14.21 -12.53
N ARG A 17 -20.50 14.03 -12.81
CA ARG A 17 -19.67 12.98 -12.20
C ARG A 17 -18.19 13.29 -12.24
N ILE A 18 -17.45 12.64 -11.36
CA ILE A 18 -15.99 12.48 -11.47
C ILE A 18 -15.73 11.50 -12.63
N THR A 19 -14.80 11.80 -13.49
CA THR A 19 -14.45 10.98 -14.66
C THR A 19 -13.10 10.30 -14.52
N SER A 20 -12.28 10.76 -13.58
CA SER A 20 -11.03 10.10 -13.18
C SER A 20 -10.61 10.51 -11.77
N LEU A 21 -9.90 9.61 -11.09
CA LEU A 21 -9.15 9.88 -9.87
C LEU A 21 -7.87 9.04 -9.93
N ARG A 22 -6.73 9.69 -9.82
CA ARG A 22 -5.41 9.06 -9.70
C ARG A 22 -4.76 9.52 -8.42
N LEU A 23 -4.13 8.59 -7.72
CA LEU A 23 -3.30 8.83 -6.56
C LEU A 23 -1.83 8.65 -6.94
N SER A 24 -0.97 9.54 -6.50
CA SER A 24 0.47 9.47 -6.81
C SER A 24 1.29 9.94 -5.60
N PRO A 25 2.18 9.09 -5.06
CA PRO A 25 2.25 7.65 -5.31
C PRO A 25 1.00 6.91 -4.79
N ASP A 26 0.71 5.71 -5.29
CA ASP A 26 -0.37 4.83 -4.81
C ASP A 26 0.13 3.81 -3.77
N HIS A 27 1.46 3.71 -3.61
CA HIS A 27 2.17 2.97 -2.58
C HIS A 27 3.14 3.90 -1.87
N LEU A 28 3.05 4.01 -0.56
CA LEU A 28 3.87 4.93 0.24
C LEU A 28 4.05 4.40 1.67
N VAL A 29 5.06 4.92 2.37
CA VAL A 29 5.21 4.69 3.80
C VAL A 29 4.39 5.70 4.61
N GLU A 30 4.00 5.33 5.82
CA GLU A 30 3.26 6.17 6.75
C GLU A 30 3.93 7.54 6.93
N GLY A 31 3.11 8.59 7.09
CA GLY A 31 3.59 9.97 7.21
C GLY A 31 3.92 10.65 5.87
N SER A 32 4.03 9.90 4.77
CA SER A 32 4.29 10.48 3.44
C SER A 32 3.02 11.08 2.81
N PRO A 33 3.15 12.16 2.04
CA PRO A 33 2.02 12.75 1.33
C PRO A 33 1.67 11.98 0.05
N VAL A 34 0.40 12.00 -0.31
CA VAL A 34 -0.12 11.53 -1.60
C VAL A 34 -0.85 12.67 -2.31
N THR A 35 -0.66 12.77 -3.62
CA THR A 35 -1.38 13.72 -4.47
C THR A 35 -2.54 13.03 -5.17
N ALA A 36 -3.74 13.56 -5.00
CA ALA A 36 -4.94 13.15 -5.72
C ALA A 36 -5.19 14.12 -6.88
N VAL A 37 -5.28 13.58 -8.09
CA VAL A 37 -5.58 14.33 -9.31
C VAL A 37 -6.77 13.71 -10.00
N GLY A 38 -7.70 14.52 -10.48
CA GLY A 38 -8.86 13.99 -11.18
C GLY A 38 -9.56 14.98 -12.09
N THR A 39 -10.57 14.49 -12.81
CA THR A 39 -11.35 15.26 -13.76
C THR A 39 -12.85 15.05 -13.56
N LEU A 40 -13.63 16.01 -14.03
CA LEU A 40 -15.09 16.04 -13.97
C LEU A 40 -15.71 16.00 -15.37
N SER A 41 -16.95 15.52 -15.46
CA SER A 41 -17.75 15.61 -16.69
C SER A 41 -18.11 17.08 -16.99
N ARG A 42 -18.61 17.32 -18.20
CA ARG A 42 -18.93 18.68 -18.67
C ARG A 42 -20.14 19.31 -17.95
N GLU A 43 -21.01 18.47 -17.40
CA GLU A 43 -22.25 18.88 -16.75
C GLU A 43 -22.04 19.30 -15.28
N VAL A 44 -20.79 19.38 -14.83
CA VAL A 44 -20.49 19.74 -13.45
C VAL A 44 -20.22 21.24 -13.36
N ASP A 45 -21.04 21.91 -12.56
CA ASP A 45 -20.78 23.24 -12.02
C ASP A 45 -20.51 23.07 -10.52
N ALA A 46 -19.26 22.91 -10.16
CA ALA A 46 -18.81 22.72 -8.79
C ALA A 46 -17.48 23.41 -8.54
N ASP A 47 -17.39 24.16 -7.47
CA ASP A 47 -16.17 24.88 -7.08
C ASP A 47 -15.14 23.97 -6.40
N GLU A 48 -15.61 22.85 -5.86
CA GLU A 48 -14.76 21.91 -5.11
C GLU A 48 -15.17 20.44 -5.30
N VAL A 49 -14.22 19.57 -5.05
CA VAL A 49 -14.38 18.11 -4.90
C VAL A 49 -13.98 17.73 -3.49
N ILE A 50 -14.74 16.84 -2.86
CA ILE A 50 -14.42 16.29 -1.55
C ILE A 50 -13.64 14.99 -1.74
N ILE A 51 -12.47 14.90 -1.13
CA ILE A 51 -11.67 13.68 -1.06
C ILE A 51 -11.89 13.04 0.31
N GLN A 52 -12.29 11.78 0.30
CA GLN A 52 -12.56 11.02 1.51
C GLN A 52 -11.78 9.70 1.53
N GLU A 53 -11.39 9.29 2.73
CA GLU A 53 -10.73 8.04 3.03
C GLU A 53 -11.71 7.13 3.80
N TRP A 54 -11.80 5.86 3.40
CA TRP A 54 -12.55 4.85 4.13
C TRP A 54 -11.70 4.27 5.24
N ARG A 55 -12.14 4.44 6.50
CA ARG A 55 -11.49 3.87 7.69
C ARG A 55 -12.51 3.72 8.83
N ALA A 56 -12.30 2.71 9.67
CA ALA A 56 -13.20 2.43 10.80
C ALA A 56 -14.69 2.43 10.38
N GLU A 57 -15.00 1.80 9.24
CA GLU A 57 -16.35 1.66 8.66
C GLU A 57 -17.04 2.99 8.30
N HIS A 58 -16.29 4.07 8.16
CA HIS A 58 -16.79 5.40 7.83
C HIS A 58 -15.95 6.10 6.76
N TRP A 59 -16.59 7.04 6.04
CA TRP A 59 -15.93 7.95 5.13
C TRP A 59 -15.51 9.23 5.86
N TRP A 60 -14.20 9.46 5.94
CA TRP A 60 -13.64 10.65 6.54
C TRP A 60 -13.16 11.62 5.47
N THR A 61 -13.62 12.88 5.54
CA THR A 61 -13.10 13.92 4.65
C THR A 61 -11.66 14.25 5.01
N VAL A 62 -10.75 13.99 4.07
CA VAL A 62 -9.32 14.28 4.24
C VAL A 62 -8.92 15.57 3.56
N ARG A 63 -9.63 15.97 2.48
CA ARG A 63 -9.41 17.24 1.78
C ARG A 63 -10.66 17.70 1.04
N ARG A 64 -10.71 19.03 0.82
CA ARG A 64 -11.55 19.69 -0.17
C ARG A 64 -10.61 20.26 -1.22
N ALA A 65 -10.78 19.87 -2.47
CA ALA A 65 -9.93 20.23 -3.59
C ALA A 65 -10.66 21.24 -4.47
N PRO A 66 -10.11 22.44 -4.70
CA PRO A 66 -10.74 23.40 -5.63
C PRO A 66 -10.74 22.81 -7.04
N VAL A 67 -11.79 23.14 -7.79
CA VAL A 67 -11.94 22.75 -9.20
C VAL A 67 -11.53 23.92 -10.07
N TYR A 68 -10.67 23.66 -11.04
CA TYR A 68 -10.25 24.61 -12.07
C TYR A 68 -10.65 24.07 -13.43
N GLY A 69 -11.64 24.71 -14.06
CA GLY A 69 -12.26 24.17 -15.25
C GLY A 69 -12.95 22.84 -14.97
N ARG A 70 -12.34 21.72 -15.37
CA ARG A 70 -12.85 20.37 -15.10
C ARG A 70 -11.80 19.48 -14.43
N ALA A 71 -10.81 20.07 -13.82
CA ALA A 71 -9.76 19.34 -13.14
C ALA A 71 -9.66 19.76 -11.67
N PHE A 72 -9.24 18.83 -10.83
CA PHE A 72 -8.88 19.10 -9.44
C PHE A 72 -7.57 18.42 -9.10
N GLN A 73 -6.84 19.02 -8.18
CA GLN A 73 -5.64 18.46 -7.59
C GLN A 73 -5.53 18.87 -6.13
N THR A 74 -5.13 17.93 -5.29
CA THR A 74 -4.85 18.21 -3.87
C THR A 74 -3.87 17.20 -3.31
N THR A 75 -3.25 17.55 -2.18
CA THR A 75 -2.32 16.66 -1.47
C THR A 75 -2.82 16.46 -0.04
N PHE A 76 -2.71 15.23 0.46
CA PHE A 76 -3.04 14.88 1.85
C PHE A 76 -2.10 13.78 2.35
N THR A 77 -2.04 13.60 3.67
CA THR A 77 -1.31 12.50 4.30
C THR A 77 -2.31 11.52 4.88
N PRO A 78 -2.30 10.25 4.42
CA PRO A 78 -3.16 9.20 4.97
C PRO A 78 -2.91 9.00 6.47
N LYS A 79 -3.92 8.53 7.21
CA LYS A 79 -3.86 8.35 8.66
C LYS A 79 -3.65 6.90 9.09
N GLU A 80 -4.03 5.96 8.23
CA GLU A 80 -4.01 4.53 8.54
C GLU A 80 -2.99 3.81 7.65
N THR A 81 -2.32 2.81 8.21
CA THR A 81 -1.54 1.85 7.42
C THR A 81 -2.43 0.73 6.90
N GLY A 82 -2.04 0.14 5.79
CA GLY A 82 -2.82 -0.89 5.10
C GLY A 82 -3.28 -0.47 3.72
N SER A 83 -4.05 -1.34 3.06
CA SER A 83 -4.70 -0.98 1.80
C SER A 83 -6.04 -0.32 2.11
N GLY A 84 -6.17 0.93 1.72
CA GLY A 84 -7.34 1.77 1.95
C GLY A 84 -8.03 2.19 0.65
N VAL A 85 -9.26 2.64 0.79
CA VAL A 85 -10.07 3.14 -0.32
C VAL A 85 -10.21 4.66 -0.18
N ILE A 86 -9.85 5.36 -1.25
CA ILE A 86 -10.03 6.80 -1.38
C ILE A 86 -11.13 7.05 -2.39
N ARG A 87 -12.04 7.97 -2.09
CA ARG A 87 -13.01 8.44 -3.07
C ARG A 87 -12.95 9.95 -3.28
N ALA A 88 -13.26 10.35 -4.50
CA ALA A 88 -13.59 11.72 -4.84
C ALA A 88 -15.09 11.83 -5.08
N LEU A 89 -15.74 12.86 -4.56
CA LEU A 89 -17.16 13.11 -4.78
C LEU A 89 -17.46 14.60 -4.95
N ILE A 90 -18.54 14.89 -5.65
CA ILE A 90 -19.06 16.24 -5.85
C ILE A 90 -20.05 16.54 -4.73
N PRO A 91 -19.91 17.67 -3.99
CA PRO A 91 -20.86 18.05 -2.97
C PRO A 91 -22.30 18.09 -3.49
N GLY A 92 -23.25 17.69 -2.66
CA GLY A 92 -24.69 17.73 -2.98
C GLY A 92 -25.22 16.58 -3.84
N LEU A 93 -24.37 15.73 -4.40
CA LEU A 93 -24.79 14.58 -5.22
C LEU A 93 -25.00 13.27 -4.43
N ASN A 94 -24.89 13.30 -3.10
CA ASN A 94 -25.11 12.13 -2.22
C ASN A 94 -24.32 10.87 -2.68
N GLY A 95 -23.06 11.07 -3.10
CA GLY A 95 -22.19 10.00 -3.60
C GLY A 95 -22.46 9.55 -5.04
N ARG A 96 -23.46 10.10 -5.71
CA ARG A 96 -23.64 9.85 -7.15
C ARG A 96 -22.49 10.46 -7.92
N GLY A 97 -22.00 9.76 -8.96
CA GLY A 97 -20.91 10.24 -9.79
C GLY A 97 -19.56 10.34 -9.06
N GLN A 98 -19.38 9.61 -7.96
CA GLN A 98 -18.10 9.46 -7.28
C GLN A 98 -17.12 8.60 -8.09
N TRP A 99 -15.83 8.72 -7.78
CA TRP A 99 -14.78 7.84 -8.28
C TRP A 99 -13.96 7.30 -7.12
N ILE A 100 -13.51 6.06 -7.25
CA ILE A 100 -12.78 5.35 -6.20
C ILE A 100 -11.38 4.98 -6.71
N ALA A 101 -10.38 5.10 -5.83
CA ALA A 101 -9.03 4.64 -6.05
C ALA A 101 -8.52 3.89 -4.80
N VAL A 102 -7.58 2.98 -4.99
CA VAL A 102 -6.92 2.26 -3.90
C VAL A 102 -5.59 2.91 -3.58
N LEU A 103 -5.27 2.96 -2.29
CA LEU A 103 -4.01 3.46 -1.75
C LEU A 103 -3.46 2.44 -0.78
N THR A 104 -2.16 2.14 -0.88
CA THR A 104 -1.49 1.26 0.08
C THR A 104 -0.45 2.04 0.89
N VAL A 105 -0.62 2.05 2.20
CA VAL A 105 0.24 2.74 3.16
C VAL A 105 0.97 1.72 4.01
N PHE A 106 2.29 1.68 3.89
CA PHE A 106 3.15 0.76 4.61
C PHE A 106 3.63 1.39 5.92
N ARG A 107 3.73 0.59 6.99
CA ARG A 107 4.43 1.00 8.21
C ARG A 107 5.93 1.07 7.92
N GLU A 108 6.60 2.14 8.33
CA GLU A 108 8.05 2.26 8.23
C GLU A 108 8.72 1.50 9.37
N THR A 109 9.62 0.58 9.04
CA THR A 109 10.41 -0.21 9.99
C THR A 109 11.84 -0.36 9.50
N GLU A 110 12.72 -0.95 10.30
CA GLU A 110 14.12 -1.15 9.95
C GLU A 110 14.39 -2.61 9.58
N ALA A 111 15.13 -2.81 8.49
CA ALA A 111 15.53 -4.14 8.01
C ALA A 111 17.05 -4.25 7.83
N THR A 112 17.52 -5.48 7.97
CA THR A 112 18.84 -5.99 7.56
C THR A 112 18.65 -7.14 6.57
N TRP A 113 19.72 -7.77 6.15
CA TRP A 113 19.66 -9.00 5.35
C TRP A 113 20.76 -9.96 5.77
N TYR A 114 20.52 -11.26 5.58
CA TYR A 114 21.48 -12.32 5.88
C TYR A 114 21.76 -13.16 4.62
N GLY A 115 22.92 -13.73 4.53
CA GLY A 115 23.40 -14.29 3.26
C GLY A 115 24.44 -15.41 3.41
N PRO A 116 25.56 -15.34 2.70
CA PRO A 116 26.41 -16.50 2.37
C PRO A 116 26.87 -17.36 3.55
N GLY A 117 27.07 -16.78 4.73
CA GLY A 117 27.49 -17.53 5.92
C GLY A 117 26.47 -18.52 6.47
N PHE A 118 25.24 -18.52 5.95
CA PHE A 118 24.14 -19.36 6.40
C PHE A 118 23.69 -20.42 5.37
N TYR A 119 24.26 -20.39 4.17
CA TYR A 119 23.89 -21.34 3.10
C TYR A 119 24.14 -22.79 3.51
N GLY A 120 23.18 -23.66 3.21
CA GLY A 120 23.19 -25.08 3.60
C GLY A 120 22.69 -25.37 5.02
N GLN A 121 22.43 -24.34 5.85
CA GLN A 121 21.89 -24.52 7.19
C GLN A 121 20.36 -24.61 7.14
N SER A 122 19.77 -25.28 8.12
CA SER A 122 18.31 -25.29 8.30
C SER A 122 17.83 -23.99 8.93
N THR A 123 16.81 -23.36 8.34
CA THR A 123 16.09 -22.25 8.96
C THR A 123 15.28 -22.74 10.16
N ALA A 124 14.87 -21.85 11.04
CA ALA A 124 14.01 -22.19 12.16
C ALA A 124 12.62 -22.72 11.73
N CYS A 125 12.22 -22.46 10.48
CA CYS A 125 10.98 -22.97 9.89
C CYS A 125 11.15 -24.28 9.10
N GLY A 126 12.35 -24.90 9.17
CA GLY A 126 12.61 -26.24 8.64
C GLY A 126 13.02 -26.31 7.17
N GLN A 127 13.27 -25.17 6.52
CA GLN A 127 13.78 -25.15 5.15
C GLN A 127 15.32 -25.11 5.15
N THR A 128 15.95 -25.64 4.11
CA THR A 128 17.38 -25.39 3.87
C THR A 128 17.56 -24.01 3.29
N TYR A 129 18.39 -23.19 3.92
CA TYR A 129 18.68 -21.83 3.44
C TYR A 129 19.67 -21.88 2.28
N ASP A 130 19.34 -21.24 1.19
CA ASP A 130 20.19 -21.08 0.00
C ASP A 130 20.10 -19.65 -0.57
N ASP A 131 20.79 -19.41 -1.67
CA ASP A 131 20.83 -18.11 -2.33
C ASP A 131 19.59 -17.77 -3.17
N GLN A 132 18.64 -18.70 -3.29
CA GLN A 132 17.39 -18.54 -4.08
C GLN A 132 16.15 -18.42 -3.21
N ILE A 133 16.24 -18.76 -1.92
CA ILE A 133 15.07 -18.80 -1.06
C ILE A 133 14.53 -17.39 -0.79
N LEU A 134 13.26 -17.20 -1.13
CA LEU A 134 12.53 -15.99 -0.77
C LEU A 134 11.96 -16.11 0.64
N GLY A 135 12.24 -15.13 1.48
CA GLY A 135 11.71 -15.10 2.83
C GLY A 135 12.30 -14.01 3.69
N VAL A 136 11.86 -14.01 4.91
CA VAL A 136 12.30 -13.07 5.94
C VAL A 136 12.42 -13.78 7.29
N ALA A 137 13.38 -13.39 8.11
CA ALA A 137 13.43 -13.78 9.51
C ALA A 137 12.69 -12.74 10.37
N HIS A 138 11.89 -13.24 11.31
CA HIS A 138 11.20 -12.44 12.31
C HIS A 138 11.19 -13.15 13.66
N ARG A 139 11.28 -12.37 14.76
CA ARG A 139 11.46 -12.95 16.12
C ARG A 139 10.32 -13.84 16.57
N SER A 140 9.07 -13.47 16.27
CA SER A 140 7.88 -14.08 16.88
C SER A 140 6.73 -14.40 15.92
N LEU A 141 6.68 -13.85 14.72
CA LEU A 141 5.62 -14.17 13.77
C LEU A 141 5.65 -15.67 13.42
N PRO A 142 4.50 -16.33 13.27
CA PRO A 142 4.46 -17.73 12.84
C PRO A 142 5.22 -17.97 11.53
N CYS A 143 5.83 -19.14 11.41
CA CYS A 143 6.41 -19.57 10.14
C CYS A 143 5.36 -19.61 9.04
N GLY A 144 5.71 -19.13 7.84
CA GLY A 144 4.80 -19.04 6.72
C GLY A 144 3.92 -17.79 6.70
N THR A 145 3.91 -16.96 7.76
CA THR A 145 3.20 -15.67 7.71
C THR A 145 3.69 -14.83 6.54
N ASN A 146 2.79 -14.40 5.68
CA ASN A 146 3.12 -13.54 4.55
C ASN A 146 3.33 -12.10 5.00
N VAL A 147 4.46 -11.54 4.60
CA VAL A 147 4.86 -10.14 4.86
C VAL A 147 5.13 -9.45 3.54
N THR A 148 4.50 -8.31 3.34
CA THR A 148 4.71 -7.50 2.14
C THR A 148 5.65 -6.34 2.46
N PHE A 149 6.76 -6.28 1.73
CA PHE A 149 7.76 -5.22 1.81
C PHE A 149 7.58 -4.22 0.67
N PHE A 150 7.81 -2.96 0.96
CA PHE A 150 7.89 -1.87 0.00
C PHE A 150 9.22 -1.14 0.14
N PHE A 151 10.01 -1.11 -0.94
CA PHE A 151 11.30 -0.44 -0.96
C PHE A 151 11.61 0.08 -2.36
N ASN A 152 11.95 1.36 -2.48
CA ASN A 152 12.30 2.02 -3.76
C ASN A 152 11.30 1.77 -4.90
N GLY A 153 10.00 1.79 -4.60
CA GLY A 153 8.95 1.54 -5.58
C GLY A 153 8.67 0.07 -5.89
N VAL A 154 9.41 -0.86 -5.29
CA VAL A 154 9.20 -2.31 -5.43
C VAL A 154 8.34 -2.83 -4.28
N VAL A 155 7.31 -3.59 -4.61
CA VAL A 155 6.47 -4.31 -3.64
C VAL A 155 6.75 -5.80 -3.78
N LEU A 156 7.05 -6.48 -2.68
CA LEU A 156 7.36 -7.90 -2.67
C LEU A 156 6.77 -8.58 -1.42
N THR A 157 5.97 -9.61 -1.62
CA THR A 157 5.43 -10.43 -0.53
C THR A 157 6.25 -11.71 -0.38
N VAL A 158 6.70 -11.99 0.83
CA VAL A 158 7.50 -13.18 1.17
C VAL A 158 7.04 -13.79 2.49
N PRO A 159 7.22 -15.12 2.70
CA PRO A 159 6.88 -15.76 3.96
C PRO A 159 7.96 -15.53 5.02
N VAL A 160 7.57 -15.61 6.29
CA VAL A 160 8.50 -15.80 7.41
C VAL A 160 9.06 -17.20 7.33
N ILE A 161 10.39 -17.31 7.20
CA ILE A 161 11.10 -18.60 7.03
C ILE A 161 12.09 -18.88 8.16
N ASP A 162 12.41 -17.88 8.99
CA ASP A 162 13.44 -18.01 10.02
C ASP A 162 13.17 -17.15 11.25
N ARG A 163 14.01 -17.32 12.28
CA ARG A 163 14.01 -16.52 13.52
C ARG A 163 15.15 -15.52 13.54
N GLY A 164 14.85 -14.33 14.04
CA GLY A 164 15.75 -13.16 14.06
C GLY A 164 15.04 -11.93 13.55
N PRO A 165 15.75 -10.84 13.29
CA PRO A 165 17.16 -10.63 13.61
C PRO A 165 17.41 -10.60 15.12
N TYR A 166 18.62 -10.94 15.52
CA TYR A 166 19.07 -10.81 16.93
C TYR A 166 19.79 -9.47 17.18
N SER A 167 19.69 -8.57 16.20
CA SER A 167 20.10 -7.16 16.28
C SER A 167 18.93 -6.27 16.69
N THR A 168 19.09 -4.94 16.61
CA THR A 168 18.02 -3.97 16.87
C THR A 168 17.07 -3.75 15.68
N ALA A 169 17.38 -4.29 14.49
CA ALA A 169 16.45 -4.23 13.35
C ALA A 169 15.19 -5.07 13.62
N ASP A 170 14.11 -4.77 12.92
CA ASP A 170 12.83 -5.49 13.05
C ASP A 170 12.80 -6.73 12.17
N TRP A 171 13.44 -6.67 11.01
CA TRP A 171 13.39 -7.67 9.95
C TRP A 171 14.79 -8.03 9.46
N ASP A 172 14.97 -9.29 9.05
CA ASP A 172 16.19 -9.74 8.40
C ASP A 172 15.83 -10.49 7.11
N LEU A 173 16.06 -9.83 5.98
CA LEU A 173 15.68 -10.31 4.66
C LEU A 173 16.60 -11.45 4.21
N SER A 174 16.07 -12.49 3.55
CA SER A 174 16.94 -13.44 2.84
C SER A 174 17.69 -12.73 1.71
N ALA A 175 18.82 -13.29 1.29
CA ALA A 175 19.65 -12.72 0.22
C ALA A 175 18.84 -12.48 -1.06
N GLU A 176 17.98 -13.44 -1.46
CA GLU A 176 17.14 -13.30 -2.65
C GLU A 176 16.05 -12.23 -2.47
N THR A 177 15.45 -12.13 -1.29
CA THR A 177 14.48 -11.08 -0.98
C THR A 177 15.13 -9.69 -1.07
N ALA A 178 16.31 -9.53 -0.46
CA ALA A 178 17.07 -8.28 -0.54
C ALA A 178 17.43 -7.93 -1.98
N ARG A 179 17.91 -8.91 -2.76
CA ARG A 179 18.25 -8.73 -4.17
C ARG A 179 17.05 -8.27 -5.01
N ARG A 180 15.89 -8.89 -4.83
CA ARG A 180 14.65 -8.49 -5.58
C ARG A 180 14.13 -7.13 -5.21
N LEU A 181 14.28 -6.72 -3.97
CA LEU A 181 13.93 -5.37 -3.52
C LEU A 181 14.95 -4.30 -3.93
N GLY A 182 16.16 -4.70 -4.39
CA GLY A 182 17.29 -3.78 -4.55
C GLY A 182 17.80 -3.24 -3.22
N PHE A 183 17.67 -4.04 -2.15
CA PHE A 183 18.02 -3.70 -0.77
C PHE A 183 19.45 -4.13 -0.45
N SER A 184 20.16 -3.32 0.36
CA SER A 184 21.49 -3.64 0.85
C SER A 184 21.75 -2.99 2.21
N GLY A 185 22.62 -3.61 2.99
CA GLY A 185 23.02 -3.09 4.30
C GLY A 185 21.91 -3.10 5.33
N ARG A 186 21.69 -1.97 6.00
CA ARG A 186 20.65 -1.73 7.00
C ARG A 186 19.91 -0.46 6.63
N GLN A 187 18.62 -0.55 6.37
CA GLN A 187 17.82 0.57 5.90
C GLN A 187 16.36 0.45 6.38
N LYS A 188 15.64 1.55 6.28
CA LYS A 188 14.19 1.59 6.49
C LYS A 188 13.48 1.01 5.28
N VAL A 189 12.42 0.25 5.55
CA VAL A 189 11.52 -0.35 4.56
C VAL A 189 10.08 -0.14 4.99
N GLY A 190 9.17 -0.12 4.03
CA GLY A 190 7.74 -0.21 4.31
C GLY A 190 7.32 -1.65 4.51
N VAL A 191 6.47 -1.93 5.49
CA VAL A 191 6.00 -3.29 5.79
C VAL A 191 4.49 -3.32 6.00
N LEU A 192 3.84 -4.34 5.45
CA LEU A 192 2.50 -4.79 5.82
C LEU A 192 2.54 -6.28 6.12
N ILE A 193 1.92 -6.67 7.23
CA ILE A 193 1.72 -8.06 7.60
C ILE A 193 0.31 -8.44 7.15
N ALA A 194 0.18 -9.54 6.40
CA ALA A 194 -1.13 -10.07 6.09
C ALA A 194 -1.82 -10.46 7.41
N VAL A 195 -2.93 -9.79 7.73
CA VAL A 195 -3.82 -10.26 8.80
C VAL A 195 -4.59 -11.41 8.18
N GLU A 196 -4.32 -12.65 8.61
CA GLU A 196 -5.22 -13.75 8.29
C GLU A 196 -6.60 -13.37 8.85
N PRO A 197 -7.67 -13.47 8.05
CA PRO A 197 -9.01 -13.33 8.60
C PRO A 197 -9.16 -14.40 9.69
N GLY A 198 -9.36 -13.96 10.92
CA GLY A 198 -9.50 -14.85 12.07
C GLY A 198 -10.52 -15.95 11.77
N GLU A 199 -10.15 -17.20 12.11
CA GLU A 199 -11.06 -18.33 12.18
C GLU A 199 -12.21 -18.06 13.16
#